data_4c75842f6c1b976f73f49388aae330db
#
_entry.id   4c75842f6c1b976f73f49388aae330db
#
_cell.length_a   1.000
_cell.length_b   1.000
_cell.length_c   1.000
_cell.angle_alpha   90.00
_cell.angle_beta   90.00
_cell.angle_gamma   90.00
#
_symmetry.space_group_name_H-M   'P 1'
#
loop_
_entity.id
_entity.type
_entity.pdbx_description
1 polymer ?
#
loop_
_entity_poly.entity_id
_entity_poly.type
_entity_poly.pdbx_seq_one_letter_code
_entity_poly.pdbx_strand_id
1 'polypeptide(L)'
;VIQYIGITADEQKRLQRLPLYKVAPLAKFGFTEAEADIIQDVLLTADLYGIESHGMQRMVRYHKCIEKGMIDVHAKPEVVFEPPISAVIDAHEAMGQLVSHKAMEMAIEKAKTTGVGIVSVRNSNHYGIAGYYAKMACKEGLMGFSCTNSEAIMVPTFARKAMLGSNPIACAFPAEPYDFFFDASTTVVTRGKMEMYNKMEKPLPEGWALDKDGHPSTNAPDVLANIVAKKGGGIMPLGGSTEQLGSHKGYGYGMLCEIFSSILS
;
A
#
# COMPACT_ATOMS: atom_id res chain seq x y z
N VAL A 1 -8.67 -19.22 4.40
CA VAL A 1 -8.21 -19.14 5.80
C VAL A 1 -6.72 -18.87 5.73
N ILE A 2 -6.33 -17.61 5.88
CA ILE A 2 -4.92 -17.24 6.00
C ILE A 2 -4.55 -17.54 7.46
N GLN A 3 -3.81 -18.62 7.65
CA GLN A 3 -3.22 -18.93 8.94
C GLN A 3 -2.08 -17.93 9.17
N TYR A 4 -2.33 -16.87 9.92
CA TYR A 4 -1.26 -16.04 10.46
C TYR A 4 -0.48 -16.89 11.47
N ILE A 5 0.78 -17.18 11.16
CA ILE A 5 1.73 -17.63 12.19
C ILE A 5 1.96 -16.40 13.05
N GLY A 6 1.21 -16.30 14.13
CA GLY A 6 1.25 -15.16 15.03
C GLY A 6 2.61 -15.09 15.73
N ILE A 7 3.39 -14.09 15.37
CA ILE A 7 4.52 -13.66 16.19
C ILE A 7 3.89 -13.03 17.44
N THR A 8 4.26 -13.51 18.62
CA THR A 8 3.78 -12.99 19.88
C THR A 8 4.19 -11.53 20.08
N ALA A 9 3.43 -10.77 20.87
CA ALA A 9 3.78 -9.39 21.20
C ALA A 9 5.20 -9.24 21.80
N ASP A 10 5.69 -10.27 22.48
CA ASP A 10 7.06 -10.31 23.03
C ASP A 10 8.12 -10.54 21.94
N GLU A 11 7.84 -11.38 20.97
CA GLU A 11 8.71 -11.57 19.80
C GLU A 11 8.76 -10.30 18.95
N GLN A 12 7.64 -9.61 18.79
CA GLN A 12 7.56 -8.31 18.12
C GLN A 12 8.43 -7.27 18.83
N LYS A 13 8.31 -7.15 20.17
CA LYS A 13 9.17 -6.27 20.98
C LYS A 13 10.64 -6.67 20.94
N ARG A 14 10.94 -7.96 20.85
CA ARG A 14 12.31 -8.46 20.74
C ARG A 14 12.93 -8.11 19.39
N LEU A 15 12.20 -8.25 18.30
CA LEU A 15 12.65 -7.87 16.96
C LEU A 15 12.89 -6.36 16.85
N GLN A 16 12.01 -5.53 17.42
CA GLN A 16 12.17 -4.07 17.50
C GLN A 16 13.42 -3.64 18.29
N ARG A 17 13.91 -4.48 19.20
CA ARG A 17 15.11 -4.20 20.01
C ARG A 17 16.42 -4.67 19.38
N LEU A 18 16.39 -5.36 18.24
CA LEU A 18 17.61 -5.81 17.58
C LEU A 18 18.36 -4.60 16.99
N PRO A 19 19.65 -4.39 17.35
CA PRO A 19 20.43 -3.23 16.88
C PRO A 19 20.56 -3.14 15.35
N LEU A 20 20.40 -4.27 14.64
CA LEU A 20 20.42 -4.36 13.18
C LEU A 20 19.26 -3.63 12.49
N TYR A 21 18.17 -3.36 13.21
CA TYR A 21 16.99 -2.66 12.71
C TYR A 21 16.92 -1.20 13.15
N LYS A 22 17.88 -0.72 13.95
CA LYS A 22 17.93 0.70 14.31
C LYS A 22 18.35 1.55 13.11
N VAL A 23 17.51 2.33 12.72
CA VAL A 23 17.28 3.52 11.92
C VAL A 23 18.49 4.37 11.47
N ALA A 24 19.73 3.94 11.68
CA ALA A 24 20.91 4.67 11.23
C ALA A 24 20.87 5.13 9.75
N PRO A 25 20.26 4.37 8.80
CA PRO A 25 20.13 4.85 7.43
C PRO A 25 19.13 5.99 7.27
N LEU A 26 18.00 6.00 7.99
CA LEU A 26 16.95 7.01 7.84
C LEU A 26 17.36 8.37 8.40
N ALA A 27 18.08 8.39 9.51
CA ALA A 27 18.67 9.61 10.05
C ALA A 27 19.67 10.27 9.08
N LYS A 28 20.39 9.46 8.27
CA LYS A 28 21.31 9.97 7.23
C LYS A 28 20.58 10.65 6.07
N PHE A 29 19.29 10.35 5.86
CA PHE A 29 18.48 11.04 4.86
C PHE A 29 17.87 12.35 5.35
N GLY A 30 17.99 12.67 6.65
CA GLY A 30 17.47 13.90 7.22
C GLY A 30 16.19 13.73 8.05
N PHE A 31 15.68 12.52 8.23
CA PHE A 31 14.56 12.25 9.12
C PHE A 31 14.97 12.37 10.60
N THR A 32 14.08 12.88 11.43
CA THR A 32 14.22 12.83 12.89
C THR A 32 14.10 11.39 13.40
N GLU A 33 14.51 11.13 14.63
CA GLU A 33 14.40 9.81 15.26
C GLU A 33 12.94 9.36 15.32
N ALA A 34 12.01 10.22 15.70
CA ALA A 34 10.57 9.91 15.77
C ALA A 34 9.98 9.58 14.39
N GLU A 35 10.34 10.32 13.34
CA GLU A 35 9.91 10.03 11.97
C GLU A 35 10.48 8.68 11.48
N ALA A 36 11.72 8.44 11.78
CA ALA A 36 12.39 7.22 11.44
C ALA A 36 11.76 6.00 12.15
N ASP A 37 11.33 6.14 13.39
CA ASP A 37 10.64 5.08 14.15
C ASP A 37 9.29 4.74 13.50
N ILE A 38 8.51 5.72 13.05
CA ILE A 38 7.24 5.47 12.33
C ILE A 38 7.51 4.73 11.02
N ILE A 39 8.47 5.19 10.21
CA ILE A 39 8.79 4.56 8.93
C ILE A 39 9.23 3.11 9.15
N GLN A 40 10.08 2.88 10.13
CA GLN A 40 10.58 1.56 10.50
C GLN A 40 9.45 0.65 10.98
N ASP A 41 8.56 1.13 11.84
CA ASP A 41 7.46 0.33 12.38
C ASP A 41 6.52 -0.16 11.28
N VAL A 42 6.19 0.70 10.31
CA VAL A 42 5.40 0.31 9.12
C VAL A 42 6.10 -0.81 8.33
N LEU A 43 7.41 -0.68 8.07
CA LEU A 43 8.16 -1.65 7.29
C LEU A 43 8.34 -2.98 8.02
N LEU A 44 8.67 -2.93 9.30
CA LEU A 44 8.80 -4.14 10.13
C LEU A 44 7.46 -4.84 10.31
N THR A 45 6.37 -4.09 10.46
CA THR A 45 5.02 -4.67 10.53
C THR A 45 4.69 -5.44 9.25
N ALA A 46 5.06 -4.93 8.09
CA ALA A 46 4.89 -5.65 6.82
C ALA A 46 5.69 -6.96 6.80
N ASP A 47 6.95 -6.94 7.22
CA ASP A 47 7.79 -8.15 7.30
C ASP A 47 7.23 -9.16 8.31
N LEU A 48 6.75 -8.71 9.48
CA LEU A 48 6.12 -9.55 10.50
C LEU A 48 4.85 -10.24 10.01
N TYR A 49 4.12 -9.61 9.09
CA TYR A 49 2.94 -10.20 8.45
C TYR A 49 3.29 -11.09 7.25
N GLY A 50 4.57 -11.31 6.95
CA GLY A 50 5.01 -12.08 5.79
C GLY A 50 4.78 -11.36 4.47
N ILE A 51 4.61 -10.02 4.50
CA ILE A 51 4.44 -9.17 3.33
C ILE A 51 5.78 -8.52 2.98
N GLU A 52 6.81 -9.34 2.77
CA GLU A 52 8.19 -8.91 2.50
C GLU A 52 8.28 -7.91 1.33
N SER A 53 7.35 -8.01 0.37
CA SER A 53 7.29 -7.09 -0.77
C SER A 53 7.11 -5.61 -0.36
N HIS A 54 6.63 -5.34 0.86
CA HIS A 54 6.37 -4.01 1.42
C HIS A 54 7.17 -3.74 2.71
N GLY A 55 8.04 -4.67 3.10
CA GLY A 55 8.90 -4.59 4.27
C GLY A 55 10.22 -3.85 4.04
N MET A 56 11.23 -4.18 4.81
CA MET A 56 12.55 -3.50 4.84
C MET A 56 13.24 -3.45 3.49
N GLN A 57 12.99 -4.39 2.57
CA GLN A 57 13.53 -4.32 1.21
C GLN A 57 13.13 -3.04 0.46
N ARG A 58 12.05 -2.35 0.87
CA ARG A 58 11.60 -1.08 0.27
C ARG A 58 12.55 0.09 0.56
N MET A 59 13.41 -0.02 1.55
CA MET A 59 14.41 1.01 1.85
C MET A 59 15.27 1.38 0.65
N VAL A 60 15.63 0.40 -0.20
CA VAL A 60 16.39 0.64 -1.44
C VAL A 60 15.61 1.53 -2.41
N ARG A 61 14.29 1.32 -2.52
CA ARG A 61 13.42 2.15 -3.36
C ARG A 61 13.31 3.56 -2.79
N TYR A 62 13.07 3.69 -1.48
CA TYR A 62 12.94 4.99 -0.84
C TYR A 62 14.21 5.82 -0.96
N HIS A 63 15.38 5.21 -0.74
CA HIS A 63 16.67 5.84 -0.99
C HIS A 63 16.72 6.45 -2.41
N LYS A 64 16.47 5.63 -3.43
CA LYS A 64 16.47 6.09 -4.82
C LYS A 64 15.44 7.19 -5.11
N CYS A 65 14.29 7.16 -4.45
CA CYS A 65 13.26 8.20 -4.60
C CYS A 65 13.70 9.51 -3.95
N ILE A 66 14.36 9.46 -2.80
CA ILE A 66 14.93 10.65 -2.11
C ILE A 66 16.04 11.25 -2.98
N GLU A 67 17.00 10.44 -3.46
CA GLU A 67 18.08 10.92 -4.33
C GLU A 67 17.58 11.59 -5.63
N LYS A 68 16.43 11.15 -6.14
CA LYS A 68 15.79 11.72 -7.33
C LYS A 68 14.87 12.90 -7.05
N GLY A 69 14.72 13.31 -5.79
CA GLY A 69 13.79 14.36 -5.39
C GLY A 69 12.31 14.01 -5.53
N MET A 70 11.98 12.71 -5.64
CA MET A 70 10.58 12.24 -5.66
C MET A 70 9.98 12.17 -4.25
N ILE A 71 10.81 12.03 -3.23
CA ILE A 71 10.46 12.15 -1.82
C ILE A 71 11.24 13.31 -1.28
N ASP A 72 10.53 14.32 -0.80
CA ASP A 72 11.13 15.44 -0.07
C ASP A 72 11.09 15.15 1.43
N VAL A 73 12.26 14.93 2.02
CA VAL A 73 12.41 14.63 3.44
C VAL A 73 12.15 15.86 4.35
N HIS A 74 12.14 17.05 3.77
CA HIS A 74 11.89 18.31 4.47
C HIS A 74 10.50 18.87 4.19
N ALA A 75 9.69 18.17 3.40
CA ALA A 75 8.33 18.58 3.08
C ALA A 75 7.51 18.80 4.35
N LYS A 76 6.66 19.82 4.32
CA LYS A 76 5.73 20.15 5.41
C LYS A 76 4.30 19.93 4.93
N PRO A 77 3.70 18.76 5.20
CA PRO A 77 2.33 18.50 4.82
C PRO A 77 1.36 19.54 5.39
N GLU A 78 0.47 20.05 4.55
CA GLU A 78 -0.49 21.10 4.88
C GLU A 78 -1.93 20.55 4.86
N VAL A 79 -2.72 20.91 5.87
CA VAL A 79 -4.16 20.66 5.86
C VAL A 79 -4.83 21.76 5.05
N VAL A 80 -5.25 21.44 3.83
CA VAL A 80 -5.84 22.41 2.87
C VAL A 80 -7.35 22.55 2.98
N PHE A 81 -8.01 21.60 3.64
CA PHE A 81 -9.45 21.63 3.90
C PHE A 81 -9.77 20.81 5.14
N GLU A 82 -10.55 21.35 6.08
CA GLU A 82 -10.83 20.69 7.36
C GLU A 82 -12.22 21.01 7.94
N PRO A 83 -13.30 20.38 7.44
CA PRO A 83 -14.60 20.40 8.12
C PRO A 83 -14.62 19.44 9.34
N PRO A 84 -15.70 19.42 10.15
CA PRO A 84 -15.72 18.65 11.39
C PRO A 84 -15.41 17.16 11.24
N ILE A 85 -15.92 16.49 10.20
CA ILE A 85 -15.80 15.02 10.03
C ILE A 85 -14.71 14.60 9.04
N SER A 86 -14.11 15.54 8.29
CA SER A 86 -13.13 15.17 7.27
C SER A 86 -11.94 16.15 7.22
N ALA A 87 -10.92 15.79 6.46
CA ALA A 87 -9.84 16.70 6.08
C ALA A 87 -9.20 16.28 4.75
N VAL A 88 -8.55 17.22 4.10
CA VAL A 88 -7.66 16.97 2.96
C VAL A 88 -6.28 17.51 3.31
N ILE A 89 -5.27 16.66 3.16
CA ILE A 89 -3.86 17.00 3.39
C ILE A 89 -3.13 17.02 2.06
N ASP A 90 -2.45 18.11 1.75
CA ASP A 90 -1.42 18.17 0.71
C ASP A 90 -0.08 17.75 1.32
N ALA A 91 0.48 16.67 0.83
CA ALA A 91 1.70 16.09 1.38
C ALA A 91 2.98 16.74 0.84
N HIS A 92 2.90 17.51 -0.24
CA HIS A 92 4.08 18.16 -0.86
C HIS A 92 5.25 17.20 -1.08
N GLU A 93 4.96 16.01 -1.64
CA GLU A 93 5.92 14.92 -1.91
C GLU A 93 6.61 14.33 -0.65
N ALA A 94 6.06 14.55 0.54
CA ALA A 94 6.58 13.98 1.78
C ALA A 94 6.60 12.45 1.78
N MET A 95 7.30 11.87 2.74
CA MET A 95 7.34 10.43 2.98
C MET A 95 5.96 9.89 3.32
N GLY A 96 5.47 8.95 2.51
CA GLY A 96 4.09 8.47 2.58
C GLY A 96 3.68 7.89 3.94
N GLN A 97 4.58 7.16 4.61
CA GLN A 97 4.32 6.60 5.93
C GLN A 97 4.01 7.69 6.97
N LEU A 98 4.78 8.76 6.98
CA LEU A 98 4.62 9.85 7.96
C LEU A 98 3.29 10.58 7.78
N VAL A 99 2.97 10.92 6.53
CA VAL A 99 1.73 11.65 6.23
C VAL A 99 0.51 10.78 6.50
N SER A 100 0.55 9.50 6.12
CA SER A 100 -0.57 8.58 6.32
C SER A 100 -0.77 8.24 7.81
N HIS A 101 0.31 8.17 8.60
CA HIS A 101 0.20 8.03 10.05
C HIS A 101 -0.54 9.23 10.65
N LYS A 102 -0.10 10.45 10.33
CA LYS A 102 -0.75 11.71 10.76
C LYS A 102 -2.21 11.80 10.29
N ALA A 103 -2.49 11.40 9.04
CA ALA A 103 -3.84 11.40 8.49
C ALA A 103 -4.78 10.46 9.26
N MET A 104 -4.30 9.25 9.62
CA MET A 104 -5.09 8.32 10.41
C MET A 104 -5.27 8.80 11.86
N GLU A 105 -4.26 9.38 12.50
CA GLU A 105 -4.41 10.02 13.82
C GLU A 105 -5.51 11.08 13.79
N MET A 106 -5.49 11.97 12.78
CA MET A 106 -6.52 13.00 12.60
C MET A 106 -7.91 12.39 12.37
N ALA A 107 -8.02 11.32 11.57
CA ALA A 107 -9.28 10.62 11.36
C ALA A 107 -9.83 10.00 12.65
N ILE A 108 -8.97 9.40 13.46
CA ILE A 108 -9.29 8.83 14.78
C ILE A 108 -9.85 9.92 15.71
N GLU A 109 -9.17 11.04 15.83
CA GLU A 109 -9.61 12.15 16.71
C GLU A 109 -10.95 12.74 16.26
N LYS A 110 -11.17 12.90 14.95
CA LYS A 110 -12.46 13.30 14.41
C LYS A 110 -13.55 12.26 14.73
N ALA A 111 -13.27 10.97 14.53
CA ALA A 111 -14.21 9.89 14.81
C ALA A 111 -14.61 9.81 16.29
N LYS A 112 -13.68 10.00 17.22
CA LYS A 112 -13.95 10.07 18.66
C LYS A 112 -14.94 11.20 19.02
N THR A 113 -14.92 12.28 18.27
CA THR A 113 -15.74 13.46 18.55
C THR A 113 -17.08 13.42 17.83
N THR A 114 -17.10 12.96 16.57
CA THR A 114 -18.27 13.08 15.68
C THR A 114 -18.85 11.72 15.23
N GLY A 115 -18.22 10.61 15.62
CA GLY A 115 -18.59 9.25 15.21
C GLY A 115 -17.97 8.81 13.89
N VAL A 116 -17.48 9.73 13.05
CA VAL A 116 -16.81 9.45 11.77
C VAL A 116 -15.63 10.39 11.55
N GLY A 117 -14.52 9.86 11.04
CA GLY A 117 -13.38 10.66 10.60
C GLY A 117 -12.90 10.18 9.23
N ILE A 118 -12.77 11.09 8.25
CA ILE A 118 -12.30 10.78 6.90
C ILE A 118 -11.19 11.77 6.54
N VAL A 119 -10.00 11.26 6.22
CA VAL A 119 -8.89 12.11 5.79
C VAL A 119 -8.33 11.60 4.47
N SER A 120 -8.35 12.45 3.46
CA SER A 120 -7.72 12.21 2.17
C SER A 120 -6.35 12.88 2.10
N VAL A 121 -5.40 12.24 1.43
CA VAL A 121 -4.04 12.77 1.25
C VAL A 121 -3.69 12.79 -0.23
N ARG A 122 -3.22 13.92 -0.73
CA ARG A 122 -2.74 14.07 -2.10
C ARG A 122 -1.25 14.44 -2.14
N ASN A 123 -0.63 14.34 -3.31
CA ASN A 123 0.78 14.65 -3.55
C ASN A 123 1.71 13.91 -2.58
N SER A 124 1.40 12.61 -2.33
CA SER A 124 2.12 11.76 -1.39
C SER A 124 2.90 10.67 -2.13
N ASN A 125 3.64 9.88 -1.37
CA ASN A 125 4.45 8.77 -1.84
C ASN A 125 3.97 7.43 -1.31
N HIS A 126 4.65 6.35 -1.70
CA HIS A 126 4.37 5.00 -1.21
C HIS A 126 4.38 4.95 0.33
N TYR A 127 3.33 4.38 0.94
CA TYR A 127 3.10 4.41 2.38
C TYR A 127 3.21 3.05 3.10
N GLY A 128 3.71 2.01 2.43
CA GLY A 128 3.81 0.67 3.00
C GLY A 128 2.55 -0.16 2.77
N ILE A 129 2.11 -0.90 3.77
CA ILE A 129 0.86 -1.69 3.77
C ILE A 129 -0.31 -0.85 4.25
N ALA A 130 -1.44 -0.93 3.55
CA ALA A 130 -2.66 -0.18 3.89
C ALA A 130 -3.23 -0.60 5.26
N GLY A 131 -3.11 -1.86 5.59
CA GLY A 131 -3.60 -2.45 6.85
C GLY A 131 -2.96 -1.87 8.10
N TYR A 132 -1.73 -1.36 8.03
CA TYR A 132 -1.10 -0.70 9.17
C TYR A 132 -1.96 0.43 9.72
N TYR A 133 -2.45 1.30 8.85
CA TYR A 133 -3.26 2.46 9.23
C TYR A 133 -4.65 2.05 9.70
N ALA A 134 -5.29 1.08 9.04
CA ALA A 134 -6.56 0.55 9.50
C ALA A 134 -6.46 -0.02 10.94
N LYS A 135 -5.35 -0.69 11.27
CA LYS A 135 -5.09 -1.19 12.63
C LYS A 135 -4.84 -0.10 13.66
N MET A 136 -4.38 1.08 13.27
CA MET A 136 -4.26 2.20 14.22
C MET A 136 -5.63 2.56 14.81
N ALA A 137 -6.65 2.72 13.98
CA ALA A 137 -8.02 2.98 14.45
C ALA A 137 -8.60 1.80 15.26
N CYS A 138 -8.32 0.57 14.84
CA CYS A 138 -8.76 -0.64 15.54
C CYS A 138 -8.23 -0.72 16.99
N LYS A 139 -6.97 -0.34 17.21
CA LYS A 139 -6.36 -0.27 18.55
C LYS A 139 -7.05 0.75 19.48
N GLU A 140 -7.72 1.75 18.90
CA GLU A 140 -8.50 2.76 19.62
C GLU A 140 -10.00 2.38 19.77
N GLY A 141 -10.36 1.13 19.49
CA GLY A 141 -11.73 0.63 19.58
C GLY A 141 -12.65 1.09 18.42
N LEU A 142 -12.08 1.58 17.34
CA LEU A 142 -12.79 2.10 16.18
C LEU A 142 -12.65 1.16 14.98
N MET A 143 -13.59 1.18 14.06
CA MET A 143 -13.40 0.59 12.73
C MET A 143 -12.38 1.43 11.97
N GLY A 144 -11.31 0.79 11.48
CA GLY A 144 -10.34 1.42 10.59
C GLY A 144 -10.54 1.01 9.13
N PHE A 145 -10.40 1.98 8.23
CA PHE A 145 -10.39 1.77 6.78
C PHE A 145 -9.25 2.56 6.14
N SER A 146 -8.56 1.95 5.20
CA SER A 146 -7.51 2.61 4.41
C SER A 146 -7.52 2.09 2.98
N CYS A 147 -7.44 2.98 2.01
CA CYS A 147 -7.24 2.62 0.61
C CYS A 147 -6.35 3.66 -0.06
N THR A 148 -5.76 3.29 -1.19
CA THR A 148 -4.97 4.22 -2.00
C THR A 148 -4.97 3.79 -3.46
N ASN A 149 -4.78 4.74 -4.36
CA ASN A 149 -4.36 4.46 -5.71
C ASN A 149 -2.84 4.22 -5.76
N SER A 150 -2.35 3.74 -6.87
CA SER A 150 -0.92 3.50 -7.09
C SER A 150 -0.54 3.57 -8.57
N GLU A 151 0.76 3.36 -8.88
CA GLU A 151 1.24 3.34 -10.27
C GLU A 151 0.39 2.42 -11.16
N ALA A 152 0.06 2.89 -12.37
CA ALA A 152 -0.75 2.15 -13.33
C ALA A 152 -0.07 0.85 -13.78
N ILE A 153 -0.53 -0.27 -13.23
CA ILE A 153 -0.05 -1.64 -13.49
C ILE A 153 -1.19 -2.63 -13.75
N MET A 154 -2.44 -2.29 -13.40
CA MET A 154 -3.62 -3.13 -13.60
C MET A 154 -4.29 -2.79 -14.93
N VAL A 155 -4.57 -3.82 -15.71
CA VAL A 155 -5.33 -3.72 -16.96
C VAL A 155 -6.82 -3.86 -16.64
N PRO A 156 -7.66 -2.84 -16.94
CA PRO A 156 -9.11 -2.96 -16.74
C PRO A 156 -9.73 -4.13 -17.51
N THR A 157 -10.85 -4.64 -17.05
CA THR A 157 -11.61 -5.68 -17.76
C THR A 157 -11.90 -5.25 -19.21
N PHE A 158 -11.65 -6.14 -20.17
CA PHE A 158 -11.73 -5.92 -21.63
C PHE A 158 -10.70 -4.95 -22.22
N ALA A 159 -9.82 -4.37 -21.43
CA ALA A 159 -8.74 -3.54 -21.94
C ALA A 159 -7.47 -4.37 -22.23
N ARG A 160 -6.50 -3.74 -22.86
CA ARG A 160 -5.17 -4.32 -23.12
C ARG A 160 -4.01 -3.48 -22.58
N LYS A 161 -4.31 -2.39 -21.88
CA LYS A 161 -3.31 -1.46 -21.33
C LYS A 161 -3.62 -1.18 -19.87
N ALA A 162 -2.58 -1.19 -19.04
CA ALA A 162 -2.70 -0.80 -17.65
C ALA A 162 -3.12 0.66 -17.50
N MET A 163 -4.14 0.91 -16.69
CA MET A 163 -4.72 2.23 -16.42
C MET A 163 -4.85 2.53 -14.93
N LEU A 164 -4.97 1.51 -14.09
CA LEU A 164 -5.11 1.62 -12.64
C LEU A 164 -3.91 0.98 -11.94
N GLY A 165 -3.73 1.29 -10.67
CA GLY A 165 -2.75 0.63 -9.82
C GLY A 165 -3.24 -0.68 -9.24
N SER A 166 -2.46 -1.27 -8.35
CA SER A 166 -2.89 -2.43 -7.52
C SER A 166 -3.91 -2.04 -6.45
N ASN A 167 -4.04 -0.77 -6.19
CA ASN A 167 -5.07 -0.08 -5.44
C ASN A 167 -5.60 -0.88 -4.24
N PRO A 168 -4.80 -1.04 -3.16
CA PRO A 168 -5.18 -1.86 -2.03
C PRO A 168 -6.34 -1.26 -1.24
N ILE A 169 -7.13 -2.16 -0.63
CA ILE A 169 -8.16 -1.85 0.35
C ILE A 169 -7.83 -2.61 1.62
N ALA A 170 -7.85 -1.92 2.75
CA ALA A 170 -7.67 -2.52 4.06
C ALA A 170 -8.74 -2.07 5.03
N CYS A 171 -9.17 -2.97 5.90
CA CYS A 171 -10.04 -2.64 7.02
C CYS A 171 -9.69 -3.50 8.25
N ALA A 172 -9.93 -2.92 9.42
CA ALA A 172 -9.76 -3.60 10.70
C ALA A 172 -10.95 -3.25 11.61
N PHE A 173 -11.45 -4.26 12.31
CA PHE A 173 -12.56 -4.13 13.25
C PHE A 173 -12.15 -4.74 14.58
N PRO A 174 -12.33 -4.04 15.71
CA PRO A 174 -12.10 -4.64 17.02
C PRO A 174 -13.09 -5.79 17.25
N ALA A 175 -12.58 -6.94 17.69
CA ALA A 175 -13.39 -8.11 18.00
C ALA A 175 -12.65 -9.02 19.00
N GLU A 176 -13.41 -9.81 19.77
CA GLU A 176 -12.89 -10.81 20.70
C GLU A 176 -12.99 -12.22 20.09
N PRO A 177 -11.99 -13.09 20.26
CA PRO A 177 -10.69 -12.88 20.90
C PRO A 177 -9.63 -12.25 19.99
N TYR A 178 -9.92 -12.01 18.73
CA TYR A 178 -9.00 -11.43 17.74
C TYR A 178 -9.74 -10.43 16.86
N ASP A 179 -9.08 -9.31 16.56
CA ASP A 179 -9.57 -8.33 15.60
C ASP A 179 -9.83 -8.97 14.23
N PHE A 180 -10.90 -8.56 13.57
CA PHE A 180 -11.01 -8.81 12.13
C PHE A 180 -10.03 -7.90 11.40
N PHE A 181 -9.23 -8.48 10.51
CA PHE A 181 -8.23 -7.75 9.73
C PHE A 181 -8.22 -8.21 8.28
N PHE A 182 -8.36 -7.27 7.37
CA PHE A 182 -8.31 -7.48 5.92
C PHE A 182 -7.39 -6.45 5.29
N ASP A 183 -6.47 -6.87 4.44
CA ASP A 183 -5.62 -6.03 3.60
C ASP A 183 -5.33 -6.77 2.29
N ALA A 184 -5.81 -6.24 1.18
CA ALA A 184 -5.66 -6.87 -0.12
C ALA A 184 -5.55 -5.86 -1.26
N SER A 185 -4.72 -6.18 -2.25
CA SER A 185 -4.76 -5.48 -3.54
C SER A 185 -6.04 -5.83 -4.32
N THR A 186 -6.45 -4.95 -5.21
CA THR A 186 -7.58 -5.18 -6.13
C THR A 186 -7.14 -5.88 -7.42
N THR A 187 -5.85 -6.23 -7.52
CA THR A 187 -5.29 -7.08 -8.58
C THR A 187 -5.18 -8.54 -8.12
N VAL A 188 -5.21 -9.47 -9.07
CA VAL A 188 -5.07 -10.90 -8.81
C VAL A 188 -3.74 -11.24 -8.11
N VAL A 189 -2.71 -10.44 -8.34
CA VAL A 189 -1.37 -10.58 -7.78
C VAL A 189 -0.70 -9.22 -7.66
N THR A 190 0.25 -9.08 -6.74
CA THR A 190 1.07 -7.86 -6.64
C THR A 190 2.26 -7.91 -7.60
N ARG A 191 2.75 -6.73 -8.04
CA ARG A 191 3.99 -6.62 -8.82
C ARG A 191 5.17 -7.29 -8.12
N GLY A 192 5.30 -7.11 -6.80
CA GLY A 192 6.39 -7.71 -6.04
C GLY A 192 6.42 -9.24 -6.11
N LYS A 193 5.24 -9.89 -6.16
CA LYS A 193 5.18 -11.35 -6.34
C LYS A 193 5.59 -11.78 -7.74
N MET A 194 5.26 -11.01 -8.77
CA MET A 194 5.75 -11.26 -10.13
C MET A 194 7.28 -11.09 -10.23
N GLU A 195 7.84 -10.06 -9.56
CA GLU A 195 9.28 -9.85 -9.45
C GLU A 195 9.98 -11.05 -8.77
N MET A 196 9.34 -11.65 -7.78
CA MET A 196 9.83 -12.85 -7.12
C MET A 196 9.83 -14.06 -8.06
N TYR A 197 8.74 -14.28 -8.83
CA TYR A 197 8.69 -15.33 -9.85
C TYR A 197 9.79 -15.14 -10.90
N ASN A 198 10.01 -13.91 -11.34
CA ASN A 198 11.09 -13.56 -12.27
C ASN A 198 12.48 -13.92 -11.71
N LYS A 199 12.76 -13.58 -10.44
CA LYS A 199 14.02 -13.94 -9.77
C LYS A 199 14.22 -15.45 -9.62
N MET A 200 13.13 -16.20 -9.48
CA MET A 200 13.15 -17.66 -9.35
C MET A 200 13.13 -18.36 -10.72
N GLU A 201 13.13 -17.59 -11.82
CA GLU A 201 13.03 -18.11 -13.19
C GLU A 201 11.78 -19.00 -13.41
N LYS A 202 10.70 -18.71 -12.69
CA LYS A 202 9.44 -19.44 -12.78
C LYS A 202 8.45 -18.71 -13.70
N PRO A 203 7.68 -19.44 -14.52
CA PRO A 203 6.59 -18.85 -15.27
C PRO A 203 5.51 -18.33 -14.33
N LEU A 204 4.84 -17.24 -14.72
CA LEU A 204 3.66 -16.75 -14.00
C LEU A 204 2.51 -17.76 -14.17
N PRO A 205 1.64 -17.92 -13.16
CA PRO A 205 0.38 -18.60 -13.33
C PRO A 205 -0.49 -17.95 -14.42
N GLU A 206 -1.26 -18.75 -15.12
CA GLU A 206 -2.24 -18.25 -16.10
C GLU A 206 -3.27 -17.33 -15.42
N GLY A 207 -3.74 -16.33 -16.16
CA GLY A 207 -4.72 -15.37 -15.67
C GLY A 207 -4.14 -14.25 -14.77
N TRP A 208 -2.82 -14.22 -14.53
CA TRP A 208 -2.21 -13.17 -13.74
C TRP A 208 -1.88 -11.90 -14.54
N ALA A 209 -1.52 -12.06 -15.81
CA ALA A 209 -1.01 -10.95 -16.60
C ALA A 209 -1.35 -11.05 -18.08
N LEU A 210 -1.32 -9.89 -18.74
CA LEU A 210 -1.35 -9.76 -20.19
C LEU A 210 -0.01 -9.24 -20.71
N ASP A 211 0.36 -9.68 -21.91
CA ASP A 211 1.46 -9.11 -22.67
C ASP A 211 1.11 -7.71 -23.24
N LYS A 212 2.07 -7.10 -23.96
CA LYS A 212 1.89 -5.77 -24.57
C LYS A 212 0.75 -5.69 -25.59
N ASP A 213 0.37 -6.80 -26.18
CA ASP A 213 -0.68 -6.91 -27.22
C ASP A 213 -2.04 -7.28 -26.62
N GLY A 214 -2.10 -7.55 -25.32
CA GLY A 214 -3.32 -7.86 -24.58
C GLY A 214 -3.65 -9.36 -24.53
N HIS A 215 -2.72 -10.24 -24.84
CA HIS A 215 -2.89 -11.68 -24.73
C HIS A 215 -2.43 -12.19 -23.36
N PRO A 216 -3.05 -13.24 -22.82
CA PRO A 216 -2.58 -13.89 -21.59
C PRO A 216 -1.09 -14.26 -21.67
N SER A 217 -0.34 -13.92 -20.63
CA SER A 217 1.10 -14.17 -20.59
C SER A 217 1.55 -14.77 -19.28
N THR A 218 2.43 -15.77 -19.38
CA THR A 218 3.16 -16.39 -18.26
C THR A 218 4.63 -15.93 -18.19
N ASN A 219 5.05 -15.03 -19.08
CA ASN A 219 6.43 -14.55 -19.19
C ASN A 219 6.65 -13.35 -18.24
N ALA A 220 7.17 -13.62 -17.03
CA ALA A 220 7.42 -12.60 -16.02
C ALA A 220 8.37 -11.49 -16.49
N PRO A 221 9.56 -11.77 -17.10
CA PRO A 221 10.46 -10.74 -17.63
C PRO A 221 9.78 -9.75 -18.56
N ASP A 222 9.06 -10.26 -19.56
CA ASP A 222 8.41 -9.41 -20.57
C ASP A 222 7.31 -8.53 -19.99
N VAL A 223 6.45 -9.11 -19.14
CA VAL A 223 5.36 -8.38 -18.49
C VAL A 223 5.91 -7.26 -17.62
N LEU A 224 6.92 -7.54 -16.80
CA LEU A 224 7.57 -6.54 -15.94
C LEU A 224 8.25 -5.43 -16.76
N ALA A 225 8.94 -5.78 -17.85
CA ALA A 225 9.55 -4.81 -18.75
C ALA A 225 8.50 -3.91 -19.43
N ASN A 226 7.38 -4.48 -19.86
CA ASN A 226 6.28 -3.75 -20.48
C ASN A 226 5.59 -2.78 -19.52
N ILE A 227 5.38 -3.20 -18.25
CA ILE A 227 4.85 -2.33 -17.19
C ILE A 227 5.75 -1.11 -16.99
N VAL A 228 7.07 -1.33 -16.85
CA VAL A 228 8.05 -0.24 -16.66
C VAL A 228 8.10 0.68 -17.88
N ALA A 229 8.08 0.12 -19.07
CA ALA A 229 8.16 0.89 -20.32
C ALA A 229 6.81 1.46 -20.77
N LYS A 230 5.70 1.16 -20.07
CA LYS A 230 4.32 1.56 -20.38
C LYS A 230 3.89 1.17 -21.82
N LYS A 231 4.37 0.02 -22.30
CA LYS A 231 4.15 -0.47 -23.68
C LYS A 231 2.83 -1.21 -23.89
N GLY A 232 2.00 -1.36 -22.88
CA GLY A 232 0.77 -2.16 -22.86
C GLY A 232 0.91 -3.40 -22.00
N GLY A 233 -0.18 -4.17 -21.86
CA GLY A 233 -0.24 -5.29 -20.91
C GLY A 233 -0.25 -4.83 -19.46
N GLY A 234 -0.06 -5.78 -18.55
CA GLY A 234 -0.02 -5.53 -17.11
C GLY A 234 -0.66 -6.65 -16.31
N ILE A 235 -0.94 -6.37 -15.06
CA ILE A 235 -1.53 -7.32 -14.10
C ILE A 235 -3.05 -7.30 -14.25
N MET A 236 -3.68 -8.46 -14.10
CA MET A 236 -5.12 -8.58 -14.16
C MET A 236 -5.80 -8.15 -12.85
N PRO A 237 -7.04 -7.62 -12.91
CA PRO A 237 -7.82 -7.35 -11.72
C PRO A 237 -8.15 -8.65 -10.97
N LEU A 238 -8.49 -8.54 -9.70
CA LEU A 238 -9.02 -9.65 -8.91
C LEU A 238 -10.21 -10.30 -9.67
N GLY A 239 -10.15 -11.61 -9.88
CA GLY A 239 -11.03 -12.35 -10.78
C GLY A 239 -10.39 -12.67 -12.14
N GLY A 240 -9.16 -12.17 -12.41
CA GLY A 240 -8.37 -12.59 -13.57
C GLY A 240 -8.78 -11.92 -14.88
N SER A 241 -8.75 -12.68 -15.99
CA SER A 241 -8.86 -12.14 -17.35
C SER A 241 -10.29 -12.13 -17.92
N THR A 242 -11.26 -12.76 -17.27
CA THR A 242 -12.60 -12.91 -17.83
C THR A 242 -13.70 -12.39 -16.92
N GLU A 243 -14.81 -12.00 -17.52
CA GLU A 243 -16.02 -11.61 -16.82
C GLU A 243 -16.59 -12.78 -16.00
N GLN A 244 -16.55 -13.99 -16.54
CA GLN A 244 -17.04 -15.21 -15.87
C GLN A 244 -16.30 -15.47 -14.55
N LEU A 245 -15.03 -15.11 -14.45
CA LEU A 245 -14.24 -15.19 -13.22
C LEU A 245 -14.38 -13.97 -12.33
N GLY A 246 -15.15 -12.96 -12.74
CA GLY A 246 -15.45 -11.78 -11.95
C GLY A 246 -14.40 -10.67 -12.04
N SER A 247 -13.62 -10.58 -13.12
CA SER A 247 -12.58 -9.54 -13.29
C SER A 247 -13.15 -8.11 -13.18
N HIS A 248 -14.39 -7.89 -13.64
CA HIS A 248 -15.08 -6.61 -13.51
C HIS A 248 -15.29 -6.18 -12.05
N LYS A 249 -15.38 -7.13 -11.10
CA LYS A 249 -15.49 -6.82 -9.66
C LYS A 249 -14.17 -6.26 -9.13
N GLY A 250 -13.04 -6.92 -9.43
CA GLY A 250 -11.71 -6.42 -9.07
C GLY A 250 -11.40 -5.07 -9.69
N TYR A 251 -11.75 -4.88 -10.98
CA TYR A 251 -11.66 -3.59 -11.64
C TYR A 251 -12.52 -2.53 -10.94
N GLY A 252 -13.77 -2.85 -10.58
CA GLY A 252 -14.66 -1.95 -9.86
C GLY A 252 -14.11 -1.52 -8.50
N TYR A 253 -13.53 -2.45 -7.73
CA TYR A 253 -12.86 -2.13 -6.46
C TYR A 253 -11.65 -1.21 -6.69
N GLY A 254 -10.85 -1.45 -7.72
CA GLY A 254 -9.75 -0.57 -8.11
C GLY A 254 -10.22 0.84 -8.45
N MET A 255 -11.35 0.97 -9.15
CA MET A 255 -11.98 2.28 -9.44
C MET A 255 -12.47 2.99 -8.18
N LEU A 256 -13.02 2.29 -7.21
CA LEU A 256 -13.39 2.89 -5.93
C LEU A 256 -12.17 3.50 -5.22
N CYS A 257 -11.03 2.81 -5.23
CA CYS A 257 -9.79 3.36 -4.67
C CYS A 257 -9.34 4.64 -5.38
N GLU A 258 -9.42 4.69 -6.73
CA GLU A 258 -9.12 5.91 -7.48
C GLU A 258 -10.04 7.07 -7.08
N ILE A 259 -11.33 6.81 -6.94
CA ILE A 259 -12.30 7.84 -6.55
C ILE A 259 -12.00 8.37 -5.15
N PHE A 260 -11.81 7.47 -4.18
CA PHE A 260 -11.58 7.88 -2.78
C PHE A 260 -10.22 8.54 -2.54
N SER A 261 -9.19 8.17 -3.30
CA SER A 261 -7.84 8.68 -3.06
C SER A 261 -7.42 9.78 -4.03
N SER A 262 -7.83 9.71 -5.30
CA SER A 262 -7.36 10.63 -6.34
C SER A 262 -8.37 11.74 -6.67
N ILE A 263 -9.67 11.43 -6.66
CA ILE A 263 -10.70 12.40 -7.06
C ILE A 263 -11.18 13.23 -5.86
N LEU A 264 -11.21 12.64 -4.67
CA LEU A 264 -11.71 13.30 -3.46
C LEU A 264 -10.60 13.97 -2.63
N SER A 265 -9.33 13.95 -3.09
CA SER A 265 -8.20 14.57 -2.40
C SER A 265 -7.81 15.95 -2.94
#